data_5aff17f84a71d03d550e14b7dd20c34d
#
_entry.id   5aff17f84a71d03d550e14b7dd20c34d
#
_cell.length_a   1.000
_cell.length_b   1.000
_cell.length_c   1.000
_cell.angle_alpha   90.00
_cell.angle_beta   90.00
_cell.angle_gamma   90.00
#
_symmetry.space_group_name_H-M   'P 1'
#
loop_
_entity.id
_entity.type
_entity.pdbx_description
1 polymer ?
#
loop_
_entity_poly.entity_id
_entity_poly.type
_entity_poly.pdbx_seq_one_letter_code
_entity_poly.pdbx_strand_id
1 'polypeptide(L)'
;VDPNRRVLTDYSIVIANDKITALGPSHELENLYRDATTVIDAAGKVVLPGFVSAHNHVGYAVFRGRAEDVGYAPTHRLYLPMSGVITNSEREVIGALAVTELLRGGVTTILEMEEDAELFAPFIESSGIRAFIGVMVNDVNLDALASGQTVFDDTVRTQQLSQAIGLAERWHGRSGGRIQAVMAANGLSMSSPALLKGLRAAADDLGLRVSIHLGFGERELVESVHHRAQFDYATDCGMLGTDVIAVHCYDVDETEIDMLAKSGTSLAHCPHMNQFRGEVAPIQAMQSKGMQIGLGIDNYFSDYFEVLRSCIASARIRAHDPEVLSAQDALALGTIDAAAVMGLDHEIGSIEIGKKADLQIIDMRRLGLTPTNDPVATLVYHGHGKDVETVIVDGQVVVSNGRVQTADEDALITQASQAATAAWDRFSQRYGSFVAPAPN
;
A
#
# COMPACT_ATOMS: atom_id res chain seq x y z
N VAL A 1 12.56 4.47 14.55
CA VAL A 1 11.88 3.24 15.01
C VAL A 1 12.88 2.11 14.94
N ASP A 2 13.09 1.43 16.02
CA ASP A 2 13.83 0.19 16.13
C ASP A 2 13.04 -0.79 17.02
N PRO A 3 13.46 -2.04 17.21
CA PRO A 3 12.74 -3.01 18.04
C PRO A 3 12.51 -2.52 19.48
N ASN A 4 13.35 -1.60 19.96
CA ASN A 4 13.23 -1.00 21.29
C ASN A 4 12.46 0.33 21.30
N ARG A 5 11.94 0.77 20.15
CA ARG A 5 11.17 2.02 19.98
C ARG A 5 11.89 3.26 20.53
N ARG A 6 13.22 3.32 20.39
CA ARG A 6 14.02 4.42 20.93
C ARG A 6 13.88 5.68 20.08
N VAL A 7 13.87 6.82 20.74
CA VAL A 7 14.09 8.13 20.12
C VAL A 7 15.50 8.58 20.52
N LEU A 8 16.40 8.72 19.54
CA LEU A 8 17.78 9.11 19.76
C LEU A 8 17.94 10.60 19.42
N THR A 9 18.54 11.36 20.30
CA THR A 9 18.75 12.81 20.14
C THR A 9 20.22 13.09 19.87
N ASP A 10 20.52 14.04 18.97
CA ASP A 10 21.87 14.44 18.56
C ASP A 10 22.68 13.27 17.98
N TYR A 11 22.03 12.46 17.16
CA TYR A 11 22.63 11.33 16.45
C TYR A 11 22.77 11.61 14.97
N SER A 12 23.82 11.06 14.37
CA SER A 12 24.03 11.03 12.92
C SER A 12 23.89 9.61 12.38
N ILE A 13 23.48 9.51 11.12
CA ILE A 13 23.36 8.29 10.36
C ILE A 13 24.36 8.36 9.22
N VAL A 14 25.22 7.35 9.09
CA VAL A 14 26.15 7.24 7.97
C VAL A 14 25.62 6.20 6.98
N ILE A 15 25.52 6.60 5.72
CA ILE A 15 25.07 5.78 4.63
C ILE A 15 26.23 5.55 3.68
N ALA A 16 26.50 4.29 3.32
CA ALA A 16 27.44 3.94 2.28
C ALA A 16 26.75 3.03 1.25
N ASN A 17 26.73 3.46 0.02
CA ASN A 17 25.94 2.87 -1.06
C ASN A 17 24.43 2.86 -0.67
N ASP A 18 23.86 1.69 -0.51
CA ASP A 18 22.44 1.47 -0.21
C ASP A 18 22.16 1.20 1.27
N LYS A 19 23.20 1.18 2.16
CA LYS A 19 23.07 0.71 3.54
C LYS A 19 23.46 1.74 4.59
N ILE A 20 22.81 1.63 5.73
CA ILE A 20 23.23 2.29 6.97
C ILE A 20 24.47 1.55 7.51
N THR A 21 25.59 2.26 7.60
CA THR A 21 26.88 1.69 8.01
C THR A 21 27.31 2.14 9.40
N ALA A 22 26.82 3.30 9.87
CA ALA A 22 27.04 3.72 11.25
C ALA A 22 25.85 4.54 11.75
N LEU A 23 25.63 4.47 13.06
CA LEU A 23 24.65 5.24 13.81
C LEU A 23 25.25 5.59 15.17
N GLY A 24 25.35 6.87 15.50
CA GLY A 24 26.00 7.30 16.74
C GLY A 24 25.86 8.79 17.01
N PRO A 25 26.38 9.26 18.16
CA PRO A 25 26.37 10.68 18.51
C PRO A 25 27.01 11.54 17.40
N SER A 26 26.36 12.65 17.04
CA SER A 26 26.78 13.48 15.90
C SER A 26 28.22 13.98 16.05
N HIS A 27 28.62 14.43 17.23
CA HIS A 27 29.96 14.95 17.48
C HIS A 27 31.09 13.92 17.30
N GLU A 28 30.77 12.61 17.39
CA GLU A 28 31.74 11.53 17.13
C GLU A 28 31.81 11.22 15.63
N LEU A 29 30.62 11.02 15.01
CA LEU A 29 30.56 10.62 13.59
C LEU A 29 30.99 11.72 12.62
N GLU A 30 30.69 13.00 12.89
CA GLU A 30 31.16 14.13 12.10
C GLU A 30 32.69 14.20 12.02
N ASN A 31 33.39 13.85 13.10
CA ASN A 31 34.85 13.78 13.09
C ASN A 31 35.39 12.59 12.29
N LEU A 32 34.72 11.44 12.38
CA LEU A 32 35.15 10.22 11.70
C LEU A 32 34.87 10.25 10.19
N TYR A 33 33.77 10.89 9.78
CA TYR A 33 33.29 10.93 8.41
C TYR A 33 33.32 12.34 7.79
N ARG A 34 34.33 13.17 8.18
CA ARG A 34 34.49 14.55 7.68
C ARG A 34 34.65 14.65 6.15
N ASP A 35 35.06 13.57 5.49
CA ASP A 35 35.25 13.46 4.06
C ASP A 35 34.01 12.88 3.33
N ALA A 36 32.85 12.85 3.98
CA ALA A 36 31.60 12.42 3.36
C ALA A 36 31.31 13.30 2.12
N THR A 37 30.93 12.66 1.02
CA THR A 37 30.67 13.36 -0.25
C THR A 37 29.38 14.20 -0.20
N THR A 38 28.43 13.81 0.64
CA THR A 38 27.16 14.51 0.83
C THR A 38 26.84 14.54 2.31
N VAL A 39 26.48 15.72 2.81
CA VAL A 39 26.01 15.91 4.17
C VAL A 39 24.61 16.55 4.12
N ILE A 40 23.64 15.92 4.75
CA ILE A 40 22.28 16.44 4.90
C ILE A 40 22.16 16.97 6.34
N ASP A 41 21.95 18.28 6.49
CA ASP A 41 21.72 18.90 7.79
C ASP A 41 20.34 18.51 8.33
N ALA A 42 20.33 17.76 9.43
CA ALA A 42 19.13 17.32 10.14
C ALA A 42 18.90 18.07 11.46
N ALA A 43 19.59 19.19 11.70
CA ALA A 43 19.38 19.99 12.91
C ALA A 43 17.94 20.51 13.00
N GLY A 44 17.26 20.20 14.12
CA GLY A 44 15.84 20.53 14.32
C GLY A 44 14.86 19.71 13.50
N LYS A 45 15.32 18.58 12.93
CA LYS A 45 14.52 17.66 12.13
C LYS A 45 14.41 16.30 12.82
N VAL A 46 13.44 15.50 12.37
CA VAL A 46 13.30 14.09 12.76
C VAL A 46 13.59 13.22 11.54
N VAL A 47 14.40 12.20 11.75
CA VAL A 47 14.64 11.14 10.76
C VAL A 47 13.85 9.91 11.18
N LEU A 48 13.00 9.43 10.30
CA LEU A 48 12.22 8.18 10.45
C LEU A 48 12.62 7.19 9.37
N PRO A 49 12.35 5.88 9.58
CA PRO A 49 12.25 4.96 8.44
C PRO A 49 11.22 5.49 7.44
N GLY A 50 11.41 5.23 6.17
CA GLY A 50 10.37 5.48 5.19
C GLY A 50 9.11 4.68 5.49
N PHE A 51 7.95 5.22 5.17
CA PHE A 51 6.70 4.49 5.30
C PHE A 51 6.64 3.32 4.31
N VAL A 52 6.06 2.22 4.76
CA VAL A 52 5.84 1.01 3.99
C VAL A 52 4.34 0.82 3.82
N SER A 53 3.84 0.89 2.60
CA SER A 53 2.44 0.65 2.28
C SER A 53 2.24 -0.76 1.75
N ALA A 54 1.65 -1.63 2.55
CA ALA A 54 1.48 -3.05 2.25
C ALA A 54 0.35 -3.34 1.25
N HIS A 55 -0.32 -2.29 0.73
CA HIS A 55 -1.36 -2.41 -0.29
C HIS A 55 -1.65 -1.05 -0.95
N ASN A 56 -1.65 -1.03 -2.29
CA ASN A 56 -1.93 0.15 -3.13
C ASN A 56 -2.60 -0.21 -4.45
N HIS A 57 -3.30 0.80 -5.02
CA HIS A 57 -3.81 0.86 -6.37
C HIS A 57 -3.50 2.24 -6.96
N VAL A 58 -2.32 2.41 -7.59
CA VAL A 58 -1.86 3.75 -8.02
C VAL A 58 -2.67 4.33 -9.18
N GLY A 59 -3.20 3.50 -10.07
CA GLY A 59 -4.06 3.93 -11.17
C GLY A 59 -5.44 4.44 -10.71
N TYR A 60 -5.86 4.09 -9.49
CA TYR A 60 -7.14 4.53 -8.95
C TYR A 60 -7.16 6.01 -8.54
N ALA A 61 -6.04 6.72 -8.61
CA ALA A 61 -6.02 8.18 -8.44
C ALA A 61 -6.95 8.92 -9.42
N VAL A 62 -7.35 8.30 -10.54
CA VAL A 62 -8.37 8.82 -11.47
C VAL A 62 -9.73 9.04 -10.81
N PHE A 63 -10.04 8.32 -9.72
CA PHE A 63 -11.32 8.38 -9.02
C PHE A 63 -11.39 9.44 -7.92
N ARG A 64 -10.30 10.11 -7.62
CA ARG A 64 -10.20 11.13 -6.56
C ARG A 64 -11.27 12.21 -6.74
N GLY A 65 -12.05 12.49 -5.68
CA GLY A 65 -13.18 13.41 -5.70
C GLY A 65 -14.43 12.88 -6.44
N ARG A 66 -14.46 11.59 -6.77
CA ARG A 66 -15.57 10.94 -7.48
C ARG A 66 -16.05 9.65 -6.80
N ALA A 67 -15.15 8.93 -6.14
CA ALA A 67 -15.46 7.63 -5.57
C ALA A 67 -15.89 7.69 -4.09
N GLU A 68 -15.50 8.72 -3.39
CA GLU A 68 -15.68 8.82 -1.94
C GLU A 68 -17.16 8.77 -1.51
N ASP A 69 -18.03 9.41 -2.28
CA ASP A 69 -19.47 9.50 -1.98
C ASP A 69 -20.34 8.53 -2.80
N VAL A 70 -19.74 7.54 -3.47
CA VAL A 70 -20.48 6.57 -4.30
C VAL A 70 -21.33 5.61 -3.47
N GLY A 71 -20.95 5.36 -2.23
CA GLY A 71 -21.58 4.38 -1.36
C GLY A 71 -21.28 2.95 -1.78
N TYR A 72 -22.31 2.11 -1.91
CA TYR A 72 -22.14 0.69 -2.18
C TYR A 72 -21.73 0.38 -3.63
N ALA A 73 -21.03 -0.74 -3.82
CA ALA A 73 -20.63 -1.32 -5.09
C ALA A 73 -19.83 -0.39 -6.02
N PRO A 74 -18.77 0.31 -5.55
CA PRO A 74 -17.98 1.19 -6.41
C PRO A 74 -17.34 0.43 -7.58
N THR A 75 -17.01 -0.84 -7.41
CA THR A 75 -16.46 -1.70 -8.46
C THR A 75 -17.38 -1.74 -9.69
N HIS A 76 -18.68 -2.03 -9.50
CA HIS A 76 -19.64 -2.13 -10.59
C HIS A 76 -20.06 -0.76 -11.16
N ARG A 77 -20.07 0.26 -10.31
CA ARG A 77 -20.59 1.58 -10.68
C ARG A 77 -19.52 2.51 -11.28
N LEU A 78 -18.26 2.33 -10.89
CA LEU A 78 -17.15 3.19 -11.29
C LEU A 78 -15.98 2.43 -11.89
N TYR A 79 -15.40 1.48 -11.14
CA TYR A 79 -14.09 0.94 -11.49
C TYR A 79 -14.14 0.14 -12.80
N LEU A 80 -15.04 -0.83 -12.92
CA LEU A 80 -15.22 -1.59 -14.16
C LEU A 80 -15.66 -0.71 -15.34
N PRO A 81 -16.66 0.19 -15.22
CA PRO A 81 -17.00 1.10 -16.32
C PRO A 81 -15.83 2.01 -16.74
N MET A 82 -15.04 2.52 -15.78
CA MET A 82 -13.88 3.35 -16.10
C MET A 82 -12.80 2.55 -16.84
N SER A 83 -12.55 1.30 -16.44
CA SER A 83 -11.56 0.46 -17.11
C SER A 83 -11.85 0.26 -18.61
N GLY A 84 -13.10 0.35 -19.01
CA GLY A 84 -13.53 0.25 -20.40
C GLY A 84 -13.40 1.54 -21.24
N VAL A 85 -12.99 2.65 -20.63
CA VAL A 85 -12.92 3.96 -21.33
C VAL A 85 -11.59 4.69 -21.14
N ILE A 86 -10.85 4.43 -20.07
CA ILE A 86 -9.52 5.02 -19.86
C ILE A 86 -8.48 4.32 -20.75
N THR A 87 -7.57 5.08 -21.34
CA THR A 87 -6.49 4.53 -22.16
C THR A 87 -5.27 4.14 -21.32
N ASN A 88 -4.42 3.27 -21.84
CA ASN A 88 -3.18 2.88 -21.16
C ASN A 88 -2.27 4.08 -20.86
N SER A 89 -2.10 4.99 -21.83
CA SER A 89 -1.28 6.19 -21.63
C SER A 89 -1.84 7.14 -20.56
N GLU A 90 -3.15 7.21 -20.40
CA GLU A 90 -3.78 7.98 -19.31
C GLU A 90 -3.55 7.30 -17.96
N ARG A 91 -3.65 5.96 -17.88
CA ARG A 91 -3.34 5.20 -16.66
C ARG A 91 -1.89 5.39 -16.24
N GLU A 92 -0.95 5.26 -17.19
CA GLU A 92 0.49 5.47 -16.92
C GLU A 92 0.76 6.83 -16.27
N VAL A 93 0.18 7.90 -16.81
CA VAL A 93 0.36 9.25 -16.26
C VAL A 93 -0.29 9.41 -14.89
N ILE A 94 -1.48 8.85 -14.69
CA ILE A 94 -2.20 8.90 -13.41
C ILE A 94 -1.45 8.09 -12.35
N GLY A 95 -0.98 6.88 -12.70
CA GLY A 95 -0.14 6.07 -11.80
C GLY A 95 1.18 6.76 -11.46
N ALA A 96 1.82 7.41 -12.44
CA ALA A 96 3.04 8.18 -12.20
C ALA A 96 2.80 9.36 -11.23
N LEU A 97 1.67 10.05 -11.34
CA LEU A 97 1.28 11.09 -10.39
C LEU A 97 1.14 10.52 -8.97
N ALA A 98 0.43 9.39 -8.82
CA ALA A 98 0.22 8.76 -7.52
C ALA A 98 1.53 8.29 -6.87
N VAL A 99 2.41 7.62 -7.62
CA VAL A 99 3.74 7.20 -7.13
C VAL A 99 4.58 8.42 -6.71
N THR A 100 4.53 9.50 -7.48
CA THR A 100 5.24 10.76 -7.16
C THR A 100 4.72 11.36 -5.85
N GLU A 101 3.41 11.38 -5.66
CA GLU A 101 2.78 11.87 -4.42
C GLU A 101 3.13 11.01 -3.20
N LEU A 102 3.14 9.67 -3.36
CA LEU A 102 3.56 8.73 -2.32
C LEU A 102 5.00 8.98 -1.88
N LEU A 103 5.94 9.06 -2.82
CA LEU A 103 7.34 9.38 -2.53
C LEU A 103 7.48 10.71 -1.79
N ARG A 104 6.81 11.75 -2.29
CA ARG A 104 6.82 13.08 -1.67
C ARG A 104 6.28 13.04 -0.24
N GLY A 105 5.32 12.16 0.05
CA GLY A 105 4.73 11.95 1.36
C GLY A 105 5.54 11.05 2.31
N GLY A 106 6.74 10.60 1.92
CA GLY A 106 7.62 9.78 2.76
C GLY A 106 7.40 8.27 2.62
N VAL A 107 6.57 7.82 1.67
CA VAL A 107 6.42 6.39 1.37
C VAL A 107 7.60 5.93 0.52
N THR A 108 8.39 4.99 1.05
CA THR A 108 9.57 4.45 0.36
C THR A 108 9.32 3.09 -0.27
N THR A 109 8.27 2.39 0.19
CA THR A 109 7.96 1.03 -0.25
C THR A 109 6.46 0.85 -0.43
N ILE A 110 6.04 0.25 -1.55
CA ILE A 110 4.64 -0.05 -1.86
C ILE A 110 4.45 -1.51 -2.28
N LEU A 111 3.26 -2.07 -2.01
CA LEU A 111 2.74 -3.24 -2.71
C LEU A 111 1.63 -2.75 -3.64
N GLU A 112 1.90 -2.78 -4.92
CA GLU A 112 1.01 -2.33 -5.99
C GLU A 112 0.34 -3.52 -6.65
N MET A 113 -0.99 -3.53 -6.72
CA MET A 113 -1.75 -4.57 -7.41
C MET A 113 -2.95 -3.99 -8.16
N GLU A 114 -2.91 -4.08 -9.47
CA GLU A 114 -4.02 -3.74 -10.38
C GLU A 114 -4.05 -4.71 -11.56
N GLU A 115 -5.16 -4.74 -12.31
CA GLU A 115 -5.27 -5.57 -13.52
C GLU A 115 -4.18 -5.24 -14.54
N ASP A 116 -3.82 -3.96 -14.65
CA ASP A 116 -2.83 -3.44 -15.59
C ASP A 116 -1.53 -2.99 -14.88
N ALA A 117 -1.16 -3.60 -13.74
CA ALA A 117 -0.02 -3.20 -12.92
C ALA A 117 1.30 -3.07 -13.69
N GLU A 118 1.45 -3.83 -14.77
CA GLU A 118 2.66 -3.74 -15.63
C GLU A 118 2.82 -2.37 -16.29
N LEU A 119 1.75 -1.62 -16.53
CA LEU A 119 1.83 -0.27 -17.10
C LEU A 119 2.58 0.71 -16.18
N PHE A 120 2.50 0.49 -14.88
CA PHE A 120 3.14 1.36 -13.88
C PHE A 120 4.60 0.99 -13.60
N ALA A 121 4.99 -0.24 -13.90
CA ALA A 121 6.30 -0.79 -13.55
C ALA A 121 7.50 0.04 -14.07
N PRO A 122 7.51 0.56 -15.32
CA PRO A 122 8.63 1.40 -15.81
C PRO A 122 8.78 2.70 -15.00
N PHE A 123 7.66 3.35 -14.65
CA PHE A 123 7.72 4.57 -13.84
C PHE A 123 8.10 4.25 -12.40
N ILE A 124 7.54 3.21 -11.80
CA ILE A 124 7.90 2.73 -10.46
C ILE A 124 9.42 2.47 -10.39
N GLU A 125 9.99 1.77 -11.36
CA GLU A 125 11.43 1.53 -11.41
C GLU A 125 12.24 2.82 -11.50
N SER A 126 11.88 3.73 -12.40
CA SER A 126 12.61 4.99 -12.64
C SER A 126 12.40 6.02 -11.53
N SER A 127 11.30 5.98 -10.82
CA SER A 127 11.00 6.88 -9.69
C SER A 127 11.92 6.68 -8.49
N GLY A 128 12.53 5.51 -8.38
CA GLY A 128 13.38 5.15 -7.25
C GLY A 128 12.63 4.53 -6.08
N ILE A 129 11.29 4.45 -6.07
CA ILE A 129 10.53 3.79 -5.01
C ILE A 129 10.81 2.28 -4.99
N ARG A 130 10.80 1.68 -3.80
CA ARG A 130 10.81 0.21 -3.66
C ARG A 130 9.40 -0.32 -3.86
N ALA A 131 9.23 -1.41 -4.62
CA ALA A 131 7.90 -1.93 -4.90
C ALA A 131 7.83 -3.45 -5.01
N PHE A 132 6.70 -3.99 -4.56
CA PHE A 132 6.16 -5.25 -5.01
C PHE A 132 5.06 -4.94 -6.04
N ILE A 133 5.08 -5.60 -7.19
CA ILE A 133 4.15 -5.33 -8.28
C ILE A 133 3.47 -6.64 -8.66
N GLY A 134 2.14 -6.64 -8.75
CA GLY A 134 1.36 -7.83 -9.13
C GLY A 134 0.15 -7.52 -9.98
N VAL A 135 -0.10 -8.36 -11.00
CA VAL A 135 -1.37 -8.33 -11.72
C VAL A 135 -2.47 -8.85 -10.80
N MET A 136 -3.46 -8.03 -10.53
CA MET A 136 -4.64 -8.39 -9.72
C MET A 136 -5.60 -9.22 -10.57
N VAL A 137 -5.41 -10.55 -10.57
CA VAL A 137 -6.15 -11.45 -11.44
C VAL A 137 -7.59 -11.67 -10.99
N ASN A 138 -8.47 -11.85 -11.96
CA ASN A 138 -9.83 -12.39 -11.83
C ASN A 138 -10.18 -13.16 -13.09
N ASP A 139 -11.19 -14.02 -13.08
CA ASP A 139 -11.61 -14.76 -14.27
C ASP A 139 -13.12 -14.71 -14.51
N VAL A 140 -13.77 -13.62 -14.06
CA VAL A 140 -15.18 -13.39 -14.37
C VAL A 140 -15.37 -12.86 -15.78
N ASN A 141 -16.45 -13.30 -16.41
CA ASN A 141 -16.93 -12.70 -17.65
C ASN A 141 -17.59 -11.35 -17.32
N LEU A 142 -17.00 -10.24 -17.76
CA LEU A 142 -17.45 -8.89 -17.42
C LEU A 142 -18.84 -8.57 -17.99
N ASP A 143 -19.21 -9.12 -19.17
CA ASP A 143 -20.54 -8.90 -19.76
C ASP A 143 -21.63 -9.61 -18.93
N ALA A 144 -21.35 -10.82 -18.47
CA ALA A 144 -22.23 -11.54 -17.55
C ALA A 144 -22.34 -10.81 -16.21
N LEU A 145 -21.21 -10.34 -15.65
CA LEU A 145 -21.19 -9.59 -14.41
C LEU A 145 -22.01 -8.30 -14.50
N ALA A 146 -21.91 -7.57 -15.62
CA ALA A 146 -22.70 -6.38 -15.88
C ALA A 146 -24.21 -6.65 -15.93
N SER A 147 -24.61 -7.88 -16.22
CA SER A 147 -26.01 -8.34 -16.19
C SER A 147 -26.42 -8.97 -14.84
N GLY A 148 -25.54 -8.89 -13.82
CA GLY A 148 -25.79 -9.41 -12.47
C GLY A 148 -25.54 -10.92 -12.30
N GLN A 149 -24.80 -11.54 -13.23
CA GLN A 149 -24.46 -12.96 -13.17
C GLN A 149 -22.95 -13.15 -13.03
N THR A 150 -22.52 -13.95 -12.06
CA THR A 150 -21.12 -14.36 -11.95
C THR A 150 -20.90 -15.61 -12.79
N VAL A 151 -20.15 -15.47 -13.88
CA VAL A 151 -19.75 -16.56 -14.79
C VAL A 151 -18.26 -16.52 -14.95
N PHE A 152 -17.58 -17.65 -14.71
CA PHE A 152 -16.13 -17.76 -14.89
C PHE A 152 -15.78 -18.16 -16.31
N ASP A 153 -14.70 -17.60 -16.86
CA ASP A 153 -14.27 -17.79 -18.25
C ASP A 153 -12.84 -18.37 -18.28
N ASP A 154 -12.70 -19.55 -18.87
CA ASP A 154 -11.44 -20.28 -18.97
C ASP A 154 -10.38 -19.53 -19.81
N THR A 155 -10.82 -18.76 -20.81
CA THR A 155 -9.93 -17.95 -21.64
C THR A 155 -9.38 -16.77 -20.86
N VAL A 156 -10.25 -16.07 -20.13
CA VAL A 156 -9.85 -14.97 -19.22
C VAL A 156 -8.88 -15.51 -18.18
N ARG A 157 -9.20 -16.63 -17.53
CA ARG A 157 -8.32 -17.27 -16.55
C ARG A 157 -6.92 -17.53 -17.10
N THR A 158 -6.85 -18.18 -18.26
CA THR A 158 -5.56 -18.51 -18.88
C THR A 158 -4.75 -17.26 -19.21
N GLN A 159 -5.40 -16.23 -19.72
CA GLN A 159 -4.77 -14.96 -20.05
C GLN A 159 -4.25 -14.25 -18.78
N GLN A 160 -5.08 -14.15 -17.74
CA GLN A 160 -4.74 -13.48 -16.49
C GLN A 160 -3.56 -14.17 -15.77
N LEU A 161 -3.55 -15.50 -15.68
CA LEU A 161 -2.43 -16.25 -15.11
C LEU A 161 -1.14 -16.03 -15.92
N SER A 162 -1.24 -16.07 -17.27
CA SER A 162 -0.08 -15.80 -18.12
C SER A 162 0.47 -14.40 -17.97
N GLN A 163 -0.39 -13.40 -17.79
CA GLN A 163 0.01 -12.03 -17.52
C GLN A 163 0.72 -11.90 -16.17
N ALA A 164 0.17 -12.49 -15.10
CA ALA A 164 0.77 -12.45 -13.77
C ALA A 164 2.15 -13.12 -13.73
N ILE A 165 2.29 -14.31 -14.32
CA ILE A 165 3.56 -15.01 -14.44
C ILE A 165 4.54 -14.19 -15.29
N GLY A 166 4.11 -13.69 -16.43
CA GLY A 166 4.95 -12.89 -17.32
C GLY A 166 5.43 -11.59 -16.69
N LEU A 167 4.61 -10.92 -15.87
CA LEU A 167 5.03 -9.76 -15.08
C LEU A 167 6.14 -10.19 -14.10
N ALA A 168 5.91 -11.27 -13.36
CA ALA A 168 6.90 -11.77 -12.39
C ALA A 168 8.24 -12.09 -13.06
N GLU A 169 8.24 -12.78 -14.20
CA GLU A 169 9.45 -13.10 -14.95
C GLU A 169 10.21 -11.87 -15.44
N ARG A 170 9.51 -10.79 -15.80
CA ARG A 170 10.13 -9.56 -16.30
C ARG A 170 10.64 -8.64 -15.21
N TRP A 171 9.94 -8.58 -14.08
CA TRP A 171 10.14 -7.51 -13.08
C TRP A 171 10.70 -7.98 -11.75
N HIS A 172 10.54 -9.26 -11.37
CA HIS A 172 11.07 -9.75 -10.09
C HIS A 172 12.60 -9.65 -10.03
N GLY A 173 13.11 -9.05 -8.95
CA GLY A 173 14.53 -8.88 -8.70
C GLY A 173 15.21 -7.73 -9.44
N ARG A 174 14.46 -6.94 -10.23
CA ARG A 174 15.05 -5.79 -10.95
C ARG A 174 15.57 -4.71 -10.01
N SER A 175 16.45 -3.85 -10.56
CA SER A 175 17.07 -2.73 -9.83
C SER A 175 17.72 -3.17 -8.53
N GLY A 176 18.48 -4.28 -8.57
CA GLY A 176 19.20 -4.82 -7.41
C GLY A 176 18.28 -5.38 -6.33
N GLY A 177 17.08 -5.83 -6.69
CA GLY A 177 16.07 -6.37 -5.76
C GLY A 177 15.11 -5.32 -5.22
N ARG A 178 15.21 -4.04 -5.64
CA ARG A 178 14.30 -2.98 -5.24
C ARG A 178 12.89 -3.19 -5.80
N ILE A 179 12.78 -3.79 -6.99
CA ILE A 179 11.51 -4.20 -7.60
C ILE A 179 11.34 -5.70 -7.43
N GLN A 180 10.24 -6.10 -6.82
CA GLN A 180 9.84 -7.47 -6.60
C GLN A 180 8.48 -7.72 -7.26
N ALA A 181 8.15 -8.98 -7.53
CA ALA A 181 6.81 -9.37 -7.94
C ALA A 181 6.02 -9.98 -6.78
N VAL A 182 4.71 -9.88 -6.86
CA VAL A 182 3.76 -10.57 -5.99
C VAL A 182 2.68 -11.20 -6.87
N MET A 183 2.21 -12.38 -6.51
CA MET A 183 1.02 -12.97 -7.15
C MET A 183 -0.22 -12.38 -6.50
N ALA A 184 -1.10 -11.74 -7.26
CA ALA A 184 -2.20 -10.99 -6.69
C ALA A 184 -3.55 -11.43 -7.25
N ALA A 185 -4.59 -11.50 -6.39
CA ALA A 185 -5.95 -11.80 -6.79
C ALA A 185 -6.93 -10.71 -6.33
N ASN A 186 -7.95 -10.44 -7.13
CA ASN A 186 -8.95 -9.43 -6.81
C ASN A 186 -9.70 -9.75 -5.50
N GLY A 187 -10.20 -10.97 -5.38
CA GLY A 187 -10.97 -11.45 -4.24
C GLY A 187 -11.58 -12.82 -4.52
N LEU A 188 -12.31 -13.34 -3.57
CA LEU A 188 -12.86 -14.69 -3.67
C LEU A 188 -14.06 -14.77 -4.63
N SER A 189 -14.94 -13.77 -4.58
CA SER A 189 -16.18 -13.76 -5.38
C SER A 189 -15.95 -13.64 -6.89
N MET A 190 -14.81 -13.05 -7.29
CA MET A 190 -14.44 -12.83 -8.69
C MET A 190 -13.40 -13.83 -9.21
N SER A 191 -13.11 -14.88 -8.46
CA SER A 191 -12.05 -15.84 -8.78
C SER A 191 -12.53 -17.27 -8.66
N SER A 192 -12.45 -18.03 -9.77
CA SER A 192 -12.76 -19.45 -9.73
C SER A 192 -11.75 -20.26 -8.92
N PRO A 193 -12.11 -21.47 -8.43
CA PRO A 193 -11.15 -22.36 -7.75
C PRO A 193 -9.95 -22.71 -8.64
N ALA A 194 -10.16 -22.77 -9.96
CA ALA A 194 -9.10 -23.08 -10.92
C ALA A 194 -8.12 -21.92 -11.05
N LEU A 195 -8.61 -20.66 -11.05
CA LEU A 195 -7.75 -19.47 -11.05
C LEU A 195 -6.91 -19.40 -9.78
N LEU A 196 -7.53 -19.45 -8.59
CA LEU A 196 -6.82 -19.31 -7.32
C LEU A 196 -5.78 -20.42 -7.11
N LYS A 197 -6.12 -21.67 -7.44
CA LYS A 197 -5.18 -22.80 -7.37
C LYS A 197 -4.04 -22.65 -8.39
N GLY A 198 -4.32 -22.14 -9.58
CA GLY A 198 -3.30 -21.83 -10.58
C GLY A 198 -2.36 -20.70 -10.11
N LEU A 199 -2.93 -19.65 -9.51
CA LEU A 199 -2.17 -18.55 -8.92
C LEU A 199 -1.27 -19.05 -7.78
N ARG A 200 -1.81 -19.89 -6.88
CA ARG A 200 -1.06 -20.49 -5.77
C ARG A 200 0.12 -21.34 -6.30
N ALA A 201 -0.15 -22.20 -7.29
CA ALA A 201 0.90 -23.03 -7.88
C ALA A 201 2.01 -22.16 -8.50
N ALA A 202 1.66 -21.10 -9.22
CA ALA A 202 2.64 -20.16 -9.78
C ALA A 202 3.44 -19.43 -8.69
N ALA A 203 2.81 -19.03 -7.59
CA ALA A 203 3.48 -18.42 -6.47
C ALA A 203 4.49 -19.38 -5.82
N ASP A 204 4.10 -20.66 -5.63
CA ASP A 204 4.97 -21.71 -5.09
C ASP A 204 6.18 -21.98 -5.99
N ASP A 205 5.94 -22.11 -7.31
CA ASP A 205 6.99 -22.38 -8.29
C ASP A 205 8.00 -21.22 -8.41
N LEU A 206 7.54 -19.99 -8.27
CA LEU A 206 8.38 -18.79 -8.37
C LEU A 206 8.93 -18.31 -7.01
N GLY A 207 8.50 -18.91 -5.90
CA GLY A 207 8.89 -18.50 -4.55
C GLY A 207 8.36 -17.11 -4.16
N LEU A 208 7.17 -16.72 -4.66
CA LEU A 208 6.58 -15.40 -4.46
C LEU A 208 5.50 -15.42 -3.39
N ARG A 209 5.28 -14.25 -2.77
CA ARG A 209 4.12 -14.02 -1.91
C ARG A 209 2.84 -13.92 -2.71
N VAL A 210 1.71 -14.15 -2.03
CA VAL A 210 0.36 -13.90 -2.56
C VAL A 210 -0.26 -12.72 -1.83
N SER A 211 -0.93 -11.81 -2.56
CA SER A 211 -1.78 -10.76 -1.99
C SER A 211 -3.20 -10.89 -2.52
N ILE A 212 -4.20 -10.80 -1.62
CA ILE A 212 -5.60 -10.98 -1.98
C ILE A 212 -6.52 -10.19 -1.05
N HIS A 213 -7.56 -9.54 -1.61
CA HIS A 213 -8.61 -8.98 -0.78
C HIS A 213 -9.43 -10.10 -0.14
N LEU A 214 -9.54 -10.08 1.19
CA LEU A 214 -10.29 -11.06 1.98
C LEU A 214 -11.14 -10.37 3.04
N GLY A 215 -12.34 -10.89 3.29
CA GLY A 215 -13.21 -10.37 4.34
C GLY A 215 -13.50 -8.87 4.19
N PHE A 216 -13.85 -8.45 2.97
CA PHE A 216 -14.11 -7.05 2.63
C PHE A 216 -15.56 -6.79 2.18
N GLY A 217 -16.51 -7.53 2.77
CA GLY A 217 -17.95 -7.39 2.49
C GLY A 217 -18.45 -8.23 1.33
N GLU A 218 -17.74 -9.30 0.96
CA GLU A 218 -18.12 -10.20 -0.13
C GLU A 218 -18.71 -11.54 0.34
N ARG A 219 -18.91 -11.73 1.66
CA ARG A 219 -19.35 -12.99 2.28
C ARG A 219 -20.55 -13.63 1.58
N GLU A 220 -21.66 -12.90 1.48
CA GLU A 220 -22.89 -13.40 0.86
C GLU A 220 -22.70 -13.75 -0.63
N LEU A 221 -21.89 -12.97 -1.33
CA LEU A 221 -21.61 -13.20 -2.73
C LEU A 221 -20.75 -14.45 -2.92
N VAL A 222 -19.72 -14.65 -2.10
CA VAL A 222 -18.87 -15.85 -2.11
C VAL A 222 -19.73 -17.10 -1.83
N GLU A 223 -20.59 -17.06 -0.79
CA GLU A 223 -21.48 -18.17 -0.47
C GLU A 223 -22.47 -18.47 -1.61
N SER A 224 -23.00 -17.43 -2.25
CA SER A 224 -23.91 -17.58 -3.40
C SER A 224 -23.25 -18.20 -4.61
N VAL A 225 -22.01 -17.78 -4.93
CA VAL A 225 -21.28 -18.18 -6.13
C VAL A 225 -20.60 -19.54 -5.95
N HIS A 226 -19.98 -19.77 -4.79
CA HIS A 226 -19.15 -20.97 -4.58
C HIS A 226 -19.82 -22.03 -3.67
N HIS A 227 -20.98 -21.73 -3.08
CA HIS A 227 -21.67 -22.60 -2.11
C HIS A 227 -20.79 -23.03 -0.93
N ARG A 228 -19.90 -22.12 -0.48
CA ARG A 228 -18.91 -22.32 0.57
C ARG A 228 -18.81 -21.05 1.43
N ALA A 229 -18.53 -21.21 2.71
CA ALA A 229 -18.15 -20.08 3.55
C ALA A 229 -16.83 -19.47 3.03
N GLN A 230 -16.69 -18.14 3.12
CA GLN A 230 -15.59 -17.42 2.45
C GLN A 230 -14.20 -17.92 2.85
N PHE A 231 -13.93 -18.18 4.14
CA PHE A 231 -12.60 -18.63 4.58
C PHE A 231 -12.35 -20.12 4.39
N ASP A 232 -13.42 -20.94 4.35
CA ASP A 232 -13.30 -22.34 3.89
C ASP A 232 -12.89 -22.38 2.42
N TYR A 233 -13.52 -21.54 1.58
CA TYR A 233 -13.18 -21.43 0.19
C TYR A 233 -11.75 -20.93 -0.03
N ALA A 234 -11.32 -19.90 0.72
CA ALA A 234 -9.94 -19.42 0.70
C ALA A 234 -8.95 -20.53 1.07
N THR A 235 -9.25 -21.31 2.10
CA THR A 235 -8.44 -22.46 2.55
C THR A 235 -8.34 -23.54 1.46
N ASP A 236 -9.47 -23.95 0.87
CA ASP A 236 -9.54 -24.96 -0.20
C ASP A 236 -8.75 -24.56 -1.45
N CYS A 237 -8.58 -23.23 -1.66
CA CYS A 237 -7.82 -22.68 -2.78
C CYS A 237 -6.37 -22.33 -2.45
N GLY A 238 -5.92 -22.53 -1.21
CA GLY A 238 -4.55 -22.22 -0.78
C GLY A 238 -4.26 -20.72 -0.61
N MET A 239 -5.32 -19.93 -0.32
CA MET A 239 -5.23 -18.47 -0.15
C MET A 239 -5.06 -18.08 1.34
N LEU A 240 -4.63 -19.00 2.20
CA LEU A 240 -4.17 -18.74 3.56
C LEU A 240 -2.78 -19.39 3.76
N GLY A 241 -1.85 -18.67 4.40
CA GLY A 241 -0.49 -19.16 4.62
C GLY A 241 0.46 -18.07 5.08
N THR A 242 1.67 -18.46 5.49
CA THR A 242 2.71 -17.54 6.00
C THR A 242 3.25 -16.57 4.93
N ASP A 243 3.03 -16.88 3.67
CA ASP A 243 3.40 -16.09 2.50
C ASP A 243 2.20 -15.34 1.88
N VAL A 244 1.04 -15.41 2.53
CA VAL A 244 -0.18 -14.72 2.07
C VAL A 244 -0.38 -13.42 2.86
N ILE A 245 -0.69 -12.36 2.12
CA ILE A 245 -1.09 -11.05 2.62
C ILE A 245 -2.57 -10.88 2.32
N ALA A 246 -3.40 -11.00 3.37
CA ALA A 246 -4.82 -10.70 3.29
C ALA A 246 -5.02 -9.19 3.40
N VAL A 247 -5.88 -8.60 2.55
CA VAL A 247 -6.15 -7.17 2.57
C VAL A 247 -7.53 -6.91 3.18
N HIS A 248 -7.65 -5.85 3.98
CA HIS A 248 -8.85 -5.35 4.68
C HIS A 248 -9.29 -6.16 5.90
N CYS A 249 -9.84 -7.35 5.73
CA CYS A 249 -10.38 -8.22 6.77
C CYS A 249 -11.27 -7.50 7.82
N TYR A 250 -12.19 -6.62 7.37
CA TYR A 250 -13.13 -5.97 8.27
C TYR A 250 -14.41 -6.78 8.50
N ASP A 251 -14.81 -7.62 7.52
CA ASP A 251 -15.96 -8.54 7.59
C ASP A 251 -15.49 -9.95 7.94
N VAL A 252 -15.04 -10.12 9.18
CA VAL A 252 -14.54 -11.40 9.72
C VAL A 252 -15.06 -11.64 11.12
N ASP A 253 -15.40 -12.89 11.44
CA ASP A 253 -15.75 -13.35 12.77
C ASP A 253 -14.55 -13.93 13.55
N GLU A 254 -14.79 -14.33 14.82
CA GLU A 254 -13.72 -14.89 15.66
C GLU A 254 -13.12 -16.18 15.11
N THR A 255 -13.94 -17.04 14.48
CA THR A 255 -13.48 -18.30 13.89
C THR A 255 -12.56 -18.03 12.70
N GLU A 256 -12.92 -17.06 11.86
CA GLU A 256 -12.16 -16.67 10.70
C GLU A 256 -10.83 -15.97 11.09
N ILE A 257 -10.86 -15.15 12.16
CA ILE A 257 -9.62 -14.61 12.76
C ILE A 257 -8.72 -15.74 13.25
N ASP A 258 -9.28 -16.80 13.86
CA ASP A 258 -8.53 -17.97 14.26
C ASP A 258 -7.92 -18.72 13.06
N MET A 259 -8.63 -18.83 11.94
CA MET A 259 -8.12 -19.44 10.72
C MET A 259 -6.94 -18.64 10.16
N LEU A 260 -7.08 -17.31 10.06
CA LEU A 260 -6.01 -16.40 9.63
C LEU A 260 -4.77 -16.51 10.53
N ALA A 261 -4.95 -16.44 11.85
CA ALA A 261 -3.85 -16.53 12.81
C ALA A 261 -3.13 -17.89 12.74
N LYS A 262 -3.87 -19.00 12.70
CA LYS A 262 -3.32 -20.36 12.65
C LYS A 262 -2.58 -20.65 11.35
N SER A 263 -3.01 -20.08 10.24
CA SER A 263 -2.34 -20.23 8.96
C SER A 263 -1.06 -19.39 8.85
N GLY A 264 -0.88 -18.39 9.73
CA GLY A 264 0.21 -17.43 9.65
C GLY A 264 0.00 -16.34 8.59
N THR A 265 -1.22 -16.20 8.08
CA THR A 265 -1.58 -15.14 7.12
C THR A 265 -1.38 -13.76 7.75
N SER A 266 -0.71 -12.87 7.03
CA SER A 266 -0.49 -11.48 7.43
C SER A 266 -1.63 -10.58 6.94
N LEU A 267 -1.83 -9.44 7.61
CA LEU A 267 -2.85 -8.46 7.24
C LEU A 267 -2.23 -7.17 6.69
N ALA A 268 -2.65 -6.73 5.52
CA ALA A 268 -2.54 -5.35 5.05
C ALA A 268 -3.82 -4.60 5.46
N HIS A 269 -3.74 -3.82 6.53
CA HIS A 269 -4.86 -3.05 7.05
C HIS A 269 -4.94 -1.68 6.39
N CYS A 270 -6.09 -1.36 5.79
CA CYS A 270 -6.35 -0.10 5.08
C CYS A 270 -7.37 0.76 5.85
N PRO A 271 -7.01 1.30 7.03
CA PRO A 271 -7.97 1.93 7.93
C PRO A 271 -8.62 3.16 7.34
N HIS A 272 -7.88 3.96 6.57
CA HIS A 272 -8.37 5.19 5.99
C HIS A 272 -9.49 4.91 4.97
N MET A 273 -9.25 3.99 4.06
CA MET A 273 -10.26 3.58 3.08
C MET A 273 -11.46 2.88 3.74
N ASN A 274 -11.22 1.96 4.67
CA ASN A 274 -12.29 1.21 5.32
C ASN A 274 -13.26 2.14 6.06
N GLN A 275 -12.75 3.16 6.78
CA GLN A 275 -13.61 4.08 7.55
C GLN A 275 -14.50 4.96 6.64
N PHE A 276 -14.06 5.31 5.43
CA PHE A 276 -14.92 6.01 4.46
C PHE A 276 -16.05 5.12 3.93
N ARG A 277 -15.91 3.80 4.06
CA ARG A 277 -16.98 2.83 3.78
C ARG A 277 -17.82 2.48 5.02
N GLY A 278 -17.54 3.09 6.17
CA GLY A 278 -18.21 2.81 7.44
C GLY A 278 -17.72 1.55 8.13
N GLU A 279 -16.57 1.00 7.73
CA GLU A 279 -16.06 -0.28 8.17
C GLU A 279 -14.79 -0.15 9.03
N VAL A 280 -14.64 -1.04 10.01
CA VAL A 280 -13.49 -1.09 10.91
C VAL A 280 -13.04 -2.54 11.12
N ALA A 281 -11.82 -2.87 10.73
CA ALA A 281 -11.27 -4.20 10.98
C ALA A 281 -10.96 -4.44 12.47
N PRO A 282 -11.16 -5.67 12.98
CA PRO A 282 -10.94 -6.03 14.39
C PRO A 282 -9.46 -6.26 14.71
N ILE A 283 -8.59 -5.27 14.43
CA ILE A 283 -7.12 -5.44 14.52
C ILE A 283 -6.63 -5.83 15.92
N GLN A 284 -7.29 -5.36 17.00
CA GLN A 284 -6.91 -5.76 18.36
C GLN A 284 -7.12 -7.27 18.62
N ALA A 285 -8.25 -7.82 18.14
CA ALA A 285 -8.50 -9.26 18.21
C ALA A 285 -7.46 -10.04 17.40
N MET A 286 -7.10 -9.57 16.21
CA MET A 286 -6.09 -10.18 15.37
C MET A 286 -4.68 -10.11 16.00
N GLN A 287 -4.29 -8.94 16.54
CA GLN A 287 -3.02 -8.78 17.26
C GLN A 287 -2.93 -9.67 18.50
N SER A 288 -4.03 -9.80 19.26
CA SER A 288 -4.07 -10.67 20.44
C SER A 288 -3.84 -12.16 20.10
N LYS A 289 -4.10 -12.56 18.86
CA LYS A 289 -3.84 -13.90 18.32
C LYS A 289 -2.49 -14.03 17.60
N GLY A 290 -1.66 -12.98 17.65
CA GLY A 290 -0.30 -13.00 17.12
C GLY A 290 -0.20 -12.77 15.60
N MET A 291 -1.25 -12.29 14.95
CA MET A 291 -1.17 -11.96 13.52
C MET A 291 -0.21 -10.80 13.26
N GLN A 292 0.55 -10.89 12.20
CA GLN A 292 1.32 -9.77 11.66
C GLN A 292 0.38 -8.81 10.92
N ILE A 293 0.46 -7.52 11.26
CA ILE A 293 -0.38 -6.48 10.68
C ILE A 293 0.50 -5.32 10.23
N GLY A 294 0.36 -4.91 8.98
CA GLY A 294 0.96 -3.70 8.43
C GLY A 294 -0.12 -2.79 7.85
N LEU A 295 0.18 -1.51 7.69
CA LEU A 295 -0.75 -0.56 7.09
C LEU A 295 -0.62 -0.51 5.57
N GLY A 296 -1.74 -0.27 4.89
CA GLY A 296 -1.85 0.02 3.47
C GLY A 296 -2.64 1.30 3.22
N ILE A 297 -2.32 2.00 2.15
CA ILE A 297 -3.05 3.19 1.71
C ILE A 297 -4.34 2.79 0.98
N ASP A 298 -4.25 1.76 0.14
CA ASP A 298 -5.31 1.29 -0.76
C ASP A 298 -5.43 2.18 -2.01
N ASN A 299 -6.56 2.85 -2.21
CA ASN A 299 -6.92 3.52 -3.45
C ASN A 299 -6.29 4.93 -3.60
N TYR A 300 -7.10 5.93 -3.85
CA TYR A 300 -6.79 7.30 -4.29
C TYR A 300 -6.28 8.25 -3.20
N PHE A 301 -6.04 7.79 -2.00
CA PHE A 301 -5.39 8.55 -0.92
C PHE A 301 -3.86 8.40 -0.99
N SER A 302 -3.11 9.39 -0.50
CA SER A 302 -1.65 9.34 -0.58
C SER A 302 -0.95 9.90 0.67
N ASP A 303 -1.66 10.56 1.59
CA ASP A 303 -1.07 11.05 2.84
C ASP A 303 -1.02 9.93 3.88
N TYR A 304 0.16 9.36 4.08
CA TYR A 304 0.35 8.24 5.01
C TYR A 304 0.10 8.63 6.49
N PHE A 305 0.27 9.90 6.84
CA PHE A 305 -0.07 10.37 8.20
C PHE A 305 -1.57 10.29 8.47
N GLU A 306 -2.43 10.45 7.45
CA GLU A 306 -3.87 10.20 7.58
C GLU A 306 -4.17 8.72 7.82
N VAL A 307 -3.43 7.82 7.21
CA VAL A 307 -3.55 6.36 7.45
C VAL A 307 -3.21 6.03 8.91
N LEU A 308 -2.13 6.60 9.45
CA LEU A 308 -1.75 6.42 10.87
C LEU A 308 -2.85 6.91 11.81
N ARG A 309 -3.39 8.11 11.58
CA ARG A 309 -4.48 8.69 12.38
C ARG A 309 -5.76 7.88 12.29
N SER A 310 -6.10 7.45 11.08
CA SER A 310 -7.27 6.61 10.83
C SER A 310 -7.17 5.26 11.55
N CYS A 311 -5.98 4.66 11.57
CA CYS A 311 -5.75 3.42 12.31
C CYS A 311 -6.01 3.60 13.80
N ILE A 312 -5.45 4.66 14.42
CA ILE A 312 -5.67 4.94 15.84
C ILE A 312 -7.16 5.23 16.12
N ALA A 313 -7.77 6.12 15.33
CA ALA A 313 -9.15 6.54 15.56
C ALA A 313 -10.15 5.38 15.42
N SER A 314 -10.05 4.59 14.35
CA SER A 314 -10.93 3.47 14.12
C SER A 314 -10.77 2.36 15.18
N ALA A 315 -9.53 2.08 15.59
CA ALA A 315 -9.24 1.13 16.65
C ALA A 315 -9.89 1.52 17.99
N ARG A 316 -9.73 2.79 18.39
CA ARG A 316 -10.32 3.34 19.62
C ARG A 316 -11.85 3.38 19.60
N ILE A 317 -12.43 3.76 18.45
CA ILE A 317 -13.89 3.74 18.27
C ILE A 317 -14.43 2.32 18.42
N ARG A 318 -13.80 1.34 17.77
CA ARG A 318 -14.22 -0.07 17.84
C ARG A 318 -14.09 -0.64 19.25
N ALA A 319 -13.00 -0.33 19.93
CA ALA A 319 -12.73 -0.84 21.28
C ALA A 319 -13.51 -0.09 22.36
N HIS A 320 -14.10 1.08 22.08
CA HIS A 320 -14.64 2.01 23.07
C HIS A 320 -13.62 2.35 24.17
N ASP A 321 -12.32 2.44 23.81
CA ASP A 321 -11.20 2.65 24.72
C ASP A 321 -10.19 3.63 24.11
N PRO A 322 -9.97 4.81 24.71
CA PRO A 322 -9.05 5.82 24.21
C PRO A 322 -7.56 5.46 24.40
N GLU A 323 -7.24 4.42 25.15
CA GLU A 323 -5.85 4.01 25.43
C GLU A 323 -5.34 2.98 24.41
N VAL A 324 -6.23 2.40 23.62
CA VAL A 324 -5.85 1.42 22.57
C VAL A 324 -5.05 2.13 21.49
N LEU A 325 -3.97 1.50 21.08
CA LEU A 325 -3.08 1.87 19.99
C LEU A 325 -2.46 3.27 20.14
N SER A 326 -1.23 3.31 20.60
CA SER A 326 -0.46 4.55 20.76
C SER A 326 0.05 5.09 19.41
N ALA A 327 0.57 6.31 19.40
CA ALA A 327 1.26 6.87 18.24
C ALA A 327 2.48 6.03 17.82
N GLN A 328 3.20 5.48 18.80
CA GLN A 328 4.34 4.59 18.52
C GLN A 328 3.91 3.25 17.90
N ASP A 329 2.76 2.69 18.32
CA ASP A 329 2.21 1.48 17.71
C ASP A 329 1.79 1.74 16.27
N ALA A 330 1.07 2.84 16.01
CA ALA A 330 0.67 3.20 14.66
C ALA A 330 1.88 3.45 13.73
N LEU A 331 2.93 4.12 14.24
CA LEU A 331 4.17 4.31 13.48
C LEU A 331 4.85 2.97 13.17
N ALA A 332 4.88 2.03 14.11
CA ALA A 332 5.43 0.70 13.89
C ALA A 332 4.63 -0.07 12.81
N LEU A 333 3.29 -0.03 12.89
CA LEU A 333 2.40 -0.62 11.87
C LEU A 333 2.62 -0.03 10.46
N GLY A 334 3.04 1.22 10.35
CA GLY A 334 3.35 1.89 9.07
C GLY A 334 4.81 1.79 8.63
N THR A 335 5.68 1.13 9.39
CA THR A 335 7.11 0.99 9.12
C THR A 335 7.57 -0.45 9.27
N ILE A 336 8.10 -0.83 10.45
CA ILE A 336 8.71 -2.15 10.66
C ILE A 336 7.70 -3.30 10.54
N ASP A 337 6.48 -3.13 11.06
CA ASP A 337 5.46 -4.18 11.00
C ASP A 337 4.94 -4.37 9.57
N ALA A 338 4.76 -3.28 8.81
CA ALA A 338 4.43 -3.37 7.39
C ALA A 338 5.57 -3.98 6.57
N ALA A 339 6.83 -3.69 6.92
CA ALA A 339 7.98 -4.37 6.32
C ALA A 339 7.96 -5.87 6.62
N ALA A 340 7.58 -6.28 7.84
CA ALA A 340 7.45 -7.69 8.21
C ALA A 340 6.33 -8.39 7.41
N VAL A 341 5.17 -7.74 7.21
CA VAL A 341 4.09 -8.24 6.33
C VAL A 341 4.61 -8.53 4.93
N MET A 342 5.48 -7.66 4.41
CA MET A 342 6.09 -7.83 3.09
C MET A 342 7.32 -8.76 3.11
N GLY A 343 7.78 -9.23 4.28
CA GLY A 343 8.97 -10.06 4.44
C GLY A 343 10.29 -9.29 4.30
N LEU A 344 10.27 -7.99 4.52
CA LEU A 344 11.41 -7.08 4.36
C LEU A 344 11.93 -6.49 5.68
N ASP A 345 11.43 -6.92 6.84
CA ASP A 345 11.80 -6.38 8.15
C ASP A 345 13.29 -6.53 8.49
N HIS A 346 13.97 -7.47 7.85
CA HIS A 346 15.42 -7.64 7.94
C HIS A 346 16.22 -6.63 7.08
N GLU A 347 15.55 -5.96 6.12
CA GLU A 347 16.19 -5.01 5.20
C GLU A 347 15.78 -3.56 5.45
N ILE A 348 14.50 -3.30 5.75
CA ILE A 348 13.93 -1.94 5.87
C ILE A 348 13.00 -1.81 7.10
N GLY A 349 12.33 -0.68 7.22
CA GLY A 349 11.28 -0.42 8.23
C GLY A 349 11.81 0.04 9.59
N SER A 350 13.12 0.04 9.80
CA SER A 350 13.77 0.57 11.01
C SER A 350 15.15 1.14 10.70
N ILE A 351 15.65 2.02 11.57
CA ILE A 351 16.99 2.63 11.42
C ILE A 351 17.98 1.77 12.20
N GLU A 352 18.64 0.84 11.53
CA GLU A 352 19.59 -0.11 12.10
C GLU A 352 20.81 -0.28 11.17
N ILE A 353 21.99 -0.44 11.77
CA ILE A 353 23.22 -0.71 11.00
C ILE A 353 23.05 -2.03 10.23
N GLY A 354 23.36 -1.98 8.93
CA GLY A 354 23.27 -3.11 8.01
C GLY A 354 21.99 -3.13 7.17
N LYS A 355 20.92 -2.42 7.60
CA LYS A 355 19.69 -2.28 6.82
C LYS A 355 19.87 -1.27 5.67
N LYS A 356 18.99 -1.33 4.72
CA LYS A 356 18.88 -0.37 3.61
C LYS A 356 18.56 1.01 4.15
N ALA A 357 19.08 2.03 3.49
CA ALA A 357 18.79 3.41 3.82
C ALA A 357 17.51 3.86 3.09
N ASP A 358 16.37 3.37 3.57
CA ASP A 358 15.04 3.80 3.18
C ASP A 358 14.50 4.69 4.32
N LEU A 359 14.67 6.01 4.17
CA LEU A 359 14.51 7.00 5.24
C LEU A 359 13.70 8.20 4.78
N GLN A 360 13.07 8.88 5.74
CA GLN A 360 12.46 10.20 5.55
C GLN A 360 12.93 11.18 6.59
N ILE A 361 13.09 12.46 6.20
CA ILE A 361 13.52 13.55 7.05
C ILE A 361 12.43 14.62 7.05
N ILE A 362 11.99 15.02 8.25
CA ILE A 362 10.87 15.94 8.44
C ILE A 362 11.35 17.13 9.25
N ASP A 363 11.15 18.35 8.75
CA ASP A 363 11.44 19.58 9.47
C ASP A 363 10.37 19.84 10.53
N MET A 364 10.77 19.76 11.83
CA MET A 364 9.87 19.97 12.95
C MET A 364 9.59 21.47 13.23
N ARG A 365 10.33 22.38 12.60
CA ARG A 365 10.19 23.84 12.77
C ARG A 365 9.06 24.39 11.88
N ARG A 366 7.89 23.79 12.00
CA ARG A 366 6.68 24.16 11.28
C ARG A 366 5.57 24.55 12.23
N LEU A 367 4.68 25.45 11.79
CA LEU A 367 3.56 25.93 12.63
C LEU A 367 2.71 24.79 13.20
N GLY A 368 2.38 23.77 12.37
CA GLY A 368 1.56 22.63 12.79
C GLY A 368 2.28 21.62 13.70
N LEU A 369 3.63 21.64 13.73
CA LEU A 369 4.46 20.70 14.49
C LEU A 369 5.12 21.32 15.73
N THR A 370 4.87 22.60 15.99
CA THR A 370 5.42 23.34 17.13
C THR A 370 4.31 23.69 18.12
N PRO A 371 4.48 23.47 19.46
CA PRO A 371 5.67 22.92 20.12
C PRO A 371 5.81 21.40 19.97
N THR A 372 7.05 20.91 19.90
CA THR A 372 7.34 19.47 19.83
C THR A 372 7.71 18.95 21.21
N ASN A 373 6.74 18.38 21.94
CA ASN A 373 6.99 17.77 23.25
C ASN A 373 7.41 16.29 23.13
N ASP A 374 6.73 15.55 22.27
CA ASP A 374 7.05 14.18 21.86
C ASP A 374 7.08 14.16 20.32
N PRO A 375 8.23 13.92 19.69
CA PRO A 375 8.33 13.99 18.23
C PRO A 375 7.49 12.93 17.53
N VAL A 376 7.36 11.72 18.08
CA VAL A 376 6.57 10.64 17.49
C VAL A 376 5.08 10.98 17.55
N ALA A 377 4.58 11.33 18.73
CA ALA A 377 3.18 11.72 18.89
C ALA A 377 2.85 12.97 18.06
N THR A 378 3.76 13.99 18.06
CA THR A 378 3.57 15.19 17.25
C THR A 378 3.43 14.85 15.76
N LEU A 379 4.31 14.02 15.22
CA LEU A 379 4.25 13.63 13.81
C LEU A 379 3.00 12.81 13.48
N VAL A 380 2.69 11.80 14.28
CA VAL A 380 1.54 10.92 14.01
C VAL A 380 0.22 11.68 14.07
N TYR A 381 0.04 12.56 15.07
CA TYR A 381 -1.22 13.29 15.24
C TYR A 381 -1.33 14.58 14.42
N HIS A 382 -0.22 15.21 14.05
CA HIS A 382 -0.21 16.56 13.45
C HIS A 382 0.61 16.67 12.17
N GLY A 383 1.44 15.66 11.83
CA GLY A 383 2.22 15.64 10.60
C GLY A 383 1.36 15.42 9.35
N HIS A 384 1.91 15.83 8.22
CA HIS A 384 1.32 15.62 6.89
C HIS A 384 2.43 15.28 5.89
N GLY A 385 2.09 14.61 4.80
CA GLY A 385 3.05 14.29 3.74
C GLY A 385 3.81 15.51 3.20
N LYS A 386 3.18 16.69 3.18
CA LYS A 386 3.81 17.96 2.80
C LYS A 386 4.92 18.45 3.74
N ASP A 387 5.01 17.90 4.96
CA ASP A 387 6.03 18.27 5.95
C ASP A 387 7.32 17.46 5.76
N VAL A 388 7.28 16.41 4.94
CA VAL A 388 8.45 15.62 4.55
C VAL A 388 9.34 16.48 3.65
N GLU A 389 10.60 16.64 4.05
CA GLU A 389 11.57 17.48 3.32
C GLU A 389 12.45 16.64 2.41
N THR A 390 12.94 15.50 2.91
CA THR A 390 13.87 14.64 2.18
C THR A 390 13.42 13.18 2.30
N VAL A 391 13.47 12.44 1.20
CA VAL A 391 13.27 10.99 1.19
C VAL A 391 14.46 10.33 0.52
N ILE A 392 14.93 9.28 1.14
CA ILE A 392 16.02 8.43 0.68
C ILE A 392 15.47 7.03 0.48
N VAL A 393 15.70 6.43 -0.68
CA VAL A 393 15.36 5.04 -0.97
C VAL A 393 16.62 4.35 -1.51
N ASP A 394 16.95 3.21 -0.93
CA ASP A 394 18.12 2.41 -1.34
C ASP A 394 19.41 3.28 -1.34
N GLY A 395 19.51 4.20 -0.36
CA GLY A 395 20.63 5.13 -0.22
C GLY A 395 20.64 6.32 -1.19
N GLN A 396 19.65 6.44 -2.08
CA GLN A 396 19.55 7.53 -3.05
C GLN A 396 18.52 8.57 -2.60
N VAL A 397 18.86 9.84 -2.68
CA VAL A 397 17.93 10.94 -2.39
C VAL A 397 16.94 11.05 -3.55
N VAL A 398 15.69 10.66 -3.33
CA VAL A 398 14.60 10.72 -4.31
C VAL A 398 13.68 11.92 -4.11
N VAL A 399 13.64 12.49 -2.91
CA VAL A 399 12.97 13.76 -2.60
C VAL A 399 13.94 14.68 -1.90
N SER A 400 14.02 15.92 -2.34
CA SER A 400 14.84 16.98 -1.72
C SER A 400 14.06 18.28 -1.67
N ASN A 401 14.08 18.96 -0.52
CA ASN A 401 13.32 20.19 -0.29
C ASN A 401 11.82 20.04 -0.61
N GLY A 402 11.24 18.88 -0.31
CA GLY A 402 9.83 18.57 -0.55
C GLY A 402 9.47 18.42 -2.04
N ARG A 403 10.45 18.19 -2.93
CA ARG A 403 10.25 17.94 -4.35
C ARG A 403 10.88 16.62 -4.79
N VAL A 404 10.16 15.85 -5.58
CA VAL A 404 10.66 14.60 -6.16
C VAL A 404 11.72 14.93 -7.20
N GLN A 405 12.87 14.24 -7.13
CA GLN A 405 14.03 14.48 -8.00
C GLN A 405 13.99 13.66 -9.29
N THR A 406 13.16 12.63 -9.31
CA THR A 406 13.06 11.64 -10.40
C THR A 406 11.88 11.89 -11.33
N ALA A 407 11.09 12.95 -11.09
CA ALA A 407 9.93 13.30 -11.89
C ALA A 407 9.73 14.82 -11.98
N ASP A 408 9.14 15.29 -13.06
CA ASP A 408 8.64 16.67 -13.21
C ASP A 408 7.21 16.75 -12.66
N GLU A 409 7.08 17.17 -11.39
CA GLU A 409 5.79 17.26 -10.70
C GLU A 409 4.79 18.18 -11.44
N ASP A 410 5.25 19.34 -11.95
CA ASP A 410 4.37 20.32 -12.58
C ASP A 410 3.84 19.79 -13.93
N ALA A 411 4.68 19.08 -14.67
CA ALA A 411 4.27 18.40 -15.90
C ALA A 411 3.30 17.25 -15.60
N LEU A 412 3.58 16.43 -14.59
CA LEU A 412 2.69 15.32 -14.19
C LEU A 412 1.32 15.82 -13.73
N ILE A 413 1.25 16.87 -12.92
CA ILE A 413 -0.03 17.49 -12.48
C ILE A 413 -0.85 17.90 -13.71
N THR A 414 -0.21 18.56 -14.67
CA THR A 414 -0.89 19.03 -15.89
C THR A 414 -1.40 17.86 -16.72
N GLN A 415 -0.53 16.88 -16.99
CA GLN A 415 -0.86 15.71 -17.82
C GLN A 415 -1.92 14.82 -17.18
N ALA A 416 -1.82 14.55 -15.88
CA ALA A 416 -2.79 13.73 -15.15
C ALA A 416 -4.16 14.41 -15.07
N SER A 417 -4.21 15.74 -14.91
CA SER A 417 -5.45 16.49 -14.94
C SER A 417 -6.15 16.39 -16.30
N GLN A 418 -5.38 16.49 -17.40
CA GLN A 418 -5.89 16.32 -18.75
C GLN A 418 -6.37 14.88 -19.00
N ALA A 419 -5.58 13.91 -18.59
CA ALA A 419 -5.91 12.48 -18.70
C ALA A 419 -7.19 12.13 -17.95
N ALA A 420 -7.31 12.56 -16.70
CA ALA A 420 -8.49 12.33 -15.88
C ALA A 420 -9.73 13.00 -16.51
N THR A 421 -9.62 14.25 -16.98
CA THR A 421 -10.73 14.94 -17.64
C THR A 421 -11.20 14.18 -18.88
N ALA A 422 -10.27 13.77 -19.76
CA ALA A 422 -10.59 13.03 -20.97
C ALA A 422 -11.25 11.68 -20.68
N ALA A 423 -10.74 10.95 -19.66
CA ALA A 423 -11.33 9.68 -19.24
C ALA A 423 -12.76 9.85 -18.70
N TRP A 424 -12.99 10.86 -17.85
CA TRP A 424 -14.34 11.16 -17.31
C TRP A 424 -15.31 11.68 -18.36
N ASP A 425 -14.85 12.40 -19.37
CA ASP A 425 -15.68 12.83 -20.50
C ASP A 425 -16.17 11.61 -21.30
N ARG A 426 -15.28 10.65 -21.63
CA ARG A 426 -15.67 9.40 -22.27
C ARG A 426 -16.58 8.53 -21.40
N PHE A 427 -16.30 8.48 -20.10
CA PHE A 427 -17.19 7.84 -19.14
C PHE A 427 -18.60 8.40 -19.21
N SER A 428 -18.72 9.73 -19.13
CA SER A 428 -20.02 10.43 -19.16
C SER A 428 -20.75 10.23 -20.49
N GLN A 429 -20.03 10.21 -21.61
CA GLN A 429 -20.61 9.96 -22.94
C GLN A 429 -21.15 8.52 -23.05
N ARG A 430 -20.48 7.54 -22.46
CA ARG A 430 -20.85 6.13 -22.57
C ARG A 430 -21.89 5.69 -21.55
N TYR A 431 -21.81 6.18 -20.32
CA TYR A 431 -22.60 5.71 -19.18
C TYR A 431 -23.52 6.78 -18.58
N GLY A 432 -23.52 8.01 -19.13
CA GLY A 432 -24.23 9.17 -18.58
C GLY A 432 -23.42 9.88 -17.50
N SER A 433 -23.90 11.06 -17.12
CA SER A 433 -23.27 11.83 -16.04
C SER A 433 -23.33 11.04 -14.74
N PHE A 434 -22.18 10.74 -14.16
CA PHE A 434 -22.11 10.17 -12.82
C PHE A 434 -22.55 11.23 -11.82
N VAL A 435 -23.76 11.06 -11.28
CA VAL A 435 -24.25 11.84 -10.14
C VAL A 435 -24.20 10.91 -8.94
N ALA A 436 -23.49 11.31 -7.89
CA ALA A 436 -23.60 10.63 -6.60
C ALA A 436 -25.10 10.53 -6.26
N PRO A 437 -25.58 9.37 -5.73
CA PRO A 437 -26.99 9.22 -5.40
C PRO A 437 -27.38 10.38 -4.48
N ALA A 438 -28.52 11.02 -4.79
CA ALA A 438 -29.09 12.02 -3.89
C ALA A 438 -29.26 11.38 -2.51
N PRO A 439 -28.90 12.07 -1.43
CA PRO A 439 -29.15 11.54 -0.10
C PRO A 439 -30.67 11.29 0.04
N ASN A 440 -31.02 10.06 0.46
CA ASN A 440 -32.39 9.69 0.79
C ASN A 440 -32.88 10.46 2.03
#